data_7a4287542214c56df087d271575d3abf
#
_entry.id   7a4287542214c56df087d271575d3abf
#
_cell.length_a   1.000
_cell.length_b   1.000
_cell.length_c   1.000
_cell.angle_alpha   90.00
_cell.angle_beta   90.00
_cell.angle_gamma   90.00
#
_symmetry.space_group_name_H-M   'P 1'
#
loop_
_entity.id
_entity.type
_entity.pdbx_description
1 polymer ?
#
loop_
_entity_poly.entity_id
_entity_poly.type
_entity_poly.pdbx_seq_one_letter_code
_entity_poly.pdbx_strand_id
1 'polypeptide(L)'
;MAKTSLIQRELKRKQLVAKFAKKYAELKGAANDAKKSDEDRYAARLELQKLPRNAYPTRQRNRCGITGRPRGTFRKFGLGRNKIRELAFKGDIPGVVKASW
;
A
#
# COMPACT_ATOMS: atom_id res chain seq x y z
N MET A 1 12.10 -14.94 2.58
CA MET A 1 12.47 -13.50 2.55
C MET A 1 12.38 -12.95 1.14
N ALA A 2 11.98 -11.69 1.00
CA ALA A 2 11.96 -11.01 -0.28
C ALA A 2 13.36 -10.49 -0.65
N LYS A 3 13.65 -10.45 -1.94
CA LYS A 3 14.90 -9.85 -2.42
C LYS A 3 14.92 -8.35 -2.12
N THR A 4 16.09 -7.80 -1.88
CA THR A 4 16.28 -6.36 -1.63
C THR A 4 15.70 -5.51 -2.75
N SER A 5 15.83 -5.95 -4.00
CA SER A 5 15.27 -5.24 -5.15
C SER A 5 13.74 -5.08 -5.06
N LEU A 6 13.03 -6.10 -4.58
CA LEU A 6 11.59 -6.04 -4.42
C LEU A 6 11.17 -5.09 -3.31
N ILE A 7 11.91 -5.08 -2.20
CA ILE A 7 11.69 -4.17 -1.08
C ILE A 7 11.91 -2.72 -1.53
N GLN A 8 12.99 -2.47 -2.28
CA GLN A 8 13.29 -1.12 -2.78
C GLN A 8 12.25 -0.63 -3.79
N ARG A 9 11.74 -1.50 -4.65
CA ARG A 9 10.64 -1.15 -5.56
C ARG A 9 9.38 -0.74 -4.80
N GLU A 10 9.06 -1.45 -3.74
CA GLU A 10 7.89 -1.13 -2.91
C GLU A 10 8.07 0.24 -2.21
N LEU A 11 9.26 0.54 -1.72
CA LEU A 11 9.58 1.85 -1.14
C LEU A 11 9.43 2.97 -2.17
N LYS A 12 9.87 2.76 -3.40
CA LYS A 12 9.70 3.73 -4.49
C LYS A 12 8.22 3.98 -4.80
N ARG A 13 7.41 2.92 -4.87
CA ARG A 13 5.98 3.05 -5.06
C ARG A 13 5.34 3.86 -3.93
N LYS A 14 5.70 3.58 -2.70
CA LYS A 14 5.19 4.30 -1.53
C LYS A 14 5.52 5.79 -1.61
N GLN A 15 6.74 6.14 -1.98
CA GLN A 15 7.16 7.52 -2.14
C GLN A 15 6.39 8.23 -3.26
N LEU A 16 6.23 7.57 -4.42
CA LEU A 16 5.48 8.14 -5.54
C LEU A 16 4.00 8.30 -5.24
N VAL A 17 3.39 7.34 -4.56
CA VAL A 17 1.99 7.44 -4.12
C VAL A 17 1.82 8.62 -3.19
N ALA A 18 2.72 8.82 -2.22
CA ALA A 18 2.67 9.96 -1.32
C ALA A 18 2.84 11.29 -2.07
N LYS A 19 3.76 11.35 -3.03
CA LYS A 19 4.03 12.55 -3.83
C LYS A 19 2.83 12.97 -4.68
N PHE A 20 2.15 12.02 -5.31
CA PHE A 20 1.03 12.28 -6.21
C PHE A 20 -0.34 12.07 -5.56
N ALA A 21 -0.41 11.84 -4.24
CA ALA A 21 -1.66 11.51 -3.56
C ALA A 21 -2.74 12.58 -3.76
N LYS A 22 -2.39 13.85 -3.59
CA LYS A 22 -3.32 14.97 -3.74
C LYS A 22 -3.83 15.08 -5.17
N LYS A 23 -2.92 15.05 -6.15
CA LYS A 23 -3.27 15.15 -7.57
C LYS A 23 -4.13 13.97 -8.01
N TYR A 24 -3.77 12.77 -7.58
CA TYR A 24 -4.55 11.55 -7.86
C TYR A 24 -5.97 11.64 -7.30
N ALA A 25 -6.12 12.07 -6.05
CA ALA A 25 -7.43 12.21 -5.42
C ALA A 25 -8.30 13.25 -6.13
N GLU A 26 -7.75 14.40 -6.50
CA GLU A 26 -8.45 15.45 -7.23
C GLU A 26 -8.92 14.96 -8.60
N LEU A 27 -8.06 14.31 -9.38
CA LEU A 27 -8.38 13.79 -10.69
C LEU A 27 -9.39 12.65 -10.64
N LYS A 28 -9.26 11.75 -9.66
CA LYS A 28 -10.20 10.66 -9.48
C LYS A 28 -11.58 11.18 -9.08
N GLY A 29 -11.65 12.16 -8.19
CA GLY A 29 -12.89 12.83 -7.83
C GLY A 29 -13.54 13.50 -9.03
N ALA A 30 -12.77 14.23 -9.83
CA ALA A 30 -13.27 14.88 -11.05
C ALA A 30 -13.77 13.87 -12.08
N ALA A 31 -13.09 12.75 -12.26
CA ALA A 31 -13.49 11.71 -13.20
C ALA A 31 -14.77 10.99 -12.82
N ASN A 32 -15.08 10.93 -11.52
CA ASN A 32 -16.24 10.23 -10.98
C ASN A 32 -17.39 11.18 -10.59
N ASP A 33 -17.24 12.49 -10.76
CA ASP A 33 -18.26 13.47 -10.38
C ASP A 33 -19.38 13.51 -11.42
N ALA A 34 -20.58 13.08 -11.02
CA ALA A 34 -21.76 13.07 -11.88
C ALA A 34 -22.26 14.46 -12.26
N LYS A 35 -21.88 15.50 -11.51
CA LYS A 35 -22.28 16.89 -11.76
C LYS A 35 -21.48 17.56 -12.89
N LYS A 36 -20.31 17.01 -13.22
CA LYS A 36 -19.46 17.53 -14.28
C LYS A 36 -19.89 17.01 -15.64
N SER A 37 -19.58 17.78 -16.69
CA SER A 37 -19.84 17.36 -18.07
C SER A 37 -19.00 16.13 -18.43
N ASP A 38 -19.45 15.38 -19.45
CA ASP A 38 -18.72 14.21 -19.93
C ASP A 38 -17.32 14.59 -20.46
N GLU A 39 -17.18 15.76 -21.07
CA GLU A 39 -15.92 16.28 -21.55
C GLU A 39 -14.92 16.51 -20.43
N ASP A 40 -15.36 17.12 -19.33
CA ASP A 40 -14.51 17.37 -18.16
C ASP A 40 -14.08 16.07 -17.50
N ARG A 41 -15.01 15.12 -17.38
CA ARG A 41 -14.71 13.79 -16.84
C ARG A 41 -13.71 13.05 -17.71
N TYR A 42 -13.86 13.12 -19.01
CA TYR A 42 -12.94 12.51 -19.97
C TYR A 42 -11.55 13.11 -19.89
N ALA A 43 -11.46 14.44 -19.81
CA ALA A 43 -10.19 15.14 -19.63
C ALA A 43 -9.47 14.72 -18.34
N ALA A 44 -10.21 14.59 -17.23
CA ALA A 44 -9.66 14.10 -15.96
C ALA A 44 -9.13 12.66 -16.07
N ARG A 45 -9.83 11.79 -16.77
CA ARG A 45 -9.36 10.42 -17.03
C ARG A 45 -8.09 10.36 -17.84
N LEU A 46 -7.97 11.22 -18.87
CA LEU A 46 -6.74 11.31 -19.67
C LEU A 46 -5.55 11.78 -18.82
N GLU A 47 -5.76 12.76 -17.95
CA GLU A 47 -4.70 13.20 -17.04
C GLU A 47 -4.31 12.14 -16.02
N LEU A 48 -5.27 11.35 -15.52
CA LEU A 48 -4.95 10.21 -14.66
C LEU A 48 -4.01 9.23 -15.36
N GLN A 49 -4.24 8.96 -16.64
CA GLN A 49 -3.40 8.04 -17.42
C GLN A 49 -1.97 8.55 -17.62
N LYS A 50 -1.75 9.87 -17.56
CA LYS A 50 -0.42 10.47 -17.68
C LYS A 50 0.43 10.31 -16.43
N LEU A 51 -0.17 10.00 -15.28
CA LEU A 51 0.57 9.79 -14.05
C LEU A 51 1.46 8.55 -14.15
N PRO A 52 2.63 8.53 -13.46
CA PRO A 52 3.45 7.34 -13.40
C PRO A 52 2.66 6.16 -12.84
N ARG A 53 2.84 4.98 -13.42
CA ARG A 53 2.10 3.77 -12.98
C ARG A 53 2.33 3.47 -11.49
N ASN A 54 3.55 3.68 -11.01
CA ASN A 54 3.89 3.46 -9.60
C ASN A 54 3.30 4.49 -8.63
N ALA A 55 2.66 5.54 -9.14
CA ALA A 55 1.92 6.51 -8.32
C ALA A 55 0.51 6.04 -7.96
N TYR A 56 0.03 4.95 -8.54
CA TYR A 56 -1.30 4.40 -8.24
C TYR A 56 -1.26 3.59 -6.94
N PRO A 57 -2.14 3.92 -5.96
CA PRO A 57 -2.21 3.19 -4.69
C PRO A 57 -2.53 1.69 -4.84
N THR A 58 -3.24 1.32 -5.90
CA THR A 58 -3.63 -0.08 -6.17
C THR A 58 -2.44 -1.01 -6.39
N ARG A 59 -1.27 -0.48 -6.74
CA ARG A 59 -0.04 -1.27 -6.95
C ARG A 59 0.76 -1.50 -5.68
N GLN A 60 0.40 -0.84 -4.58
CA GLN A 60 1.03 -1.06 -3.30
C GLN A 60 0.61 -2.40 -2.71
N ARG A 61 1.54 -3.03 -2.00
CA ARG A 61 1.31 -4.28 -1.29
C ARG A 61 1.80 -4.17 0.13
N ASN A 62 1.00 -4.64 1.08
CA ASN A 62 1.45 -4.75 2.47
C ASN A 62 2.51 -5.85 2.57
N ARG A 63 3.66 -5.49 3.13
CA ARG A 63 4.79 -6.40 3.31
C ARG A 63 5.24 -6.40 4.76
N CYS A 64 5.83 -7.51 5.19
CA CYS A 64 6.47 -7.58 6.49
C CYS A 64 7.57 -6.51 6.59
N GLY A 65 7.57 -5.71 7.66
CA GLY A 65 8.55 -4.65 7.86
C GLY A 65 9.98 -5.17 8.06
N ILE A 66 10.15 -6.42 8.45
CA ILE A 66 11.46 -7.03 8.72
C ILE A 66 11.96 -7.84 7.51
N THR A 67 11.09 -8.72 6.95
CA THR A 67 11.51 -9.67 5.91
C THR A 67 11.09 -9.28 4.51
N GLY A 68 10.12 -8.35 4.37
CA GLY A 68 9.56 -7.99 3.07
C GLY A 68 8.57 -9.00 2.49
N ARG A 69 8.16 -10.01 3.26
CA ARG A 69 7.20 -11.02 2.80
C ARG A 69 5.88 -10.36 2.36
N PRO A 70 5.38 -10.65 1.12
CA PRO A 70 4.18 -9.99 0.60
C PRO A 70 2.86 -10.64 1.00
N ARG A 71 2.91 -11.82 1.60
CA ARG A 71 1.72 -12.61 2.01
C ARG A 71 1.77 -12.92 3.49
N GLY A 72 0.59 -13.21 4.06
CA GLY A 72 0.48 -13.57 5.46
C GLY A 72 0.93 -12.46 6.40
N THR A 73 0.66 -11.21 6.06
CA THR A 73 1.00 -10.05 6.88
C THR A 73 -0.22 -9.54 7.63
N PHE A 74 -0.02 -9.07 8.86
CA PHE A 74 -1.06 -8.44 9.68
C PHE A 74 -0.87 -6.92 9.66
N ARG A 75 -1.88 -6.19 9.22
CA ARG A 75 -1.84 -4.72 9.14
C ARG A 75 -1.62 -4.08 10.51
N LYS A 76 -2.20 -4.68 11.55
CA LYS A 76 -2.10 -4.17 12.92
C LYS A 76 -0.65 -4.07 13.40
N PHE A 77 0.18 -5.04 13.04
CA PHE A 77 1.58 -5.09 13.47
C PHE A 77 2.56 -4.70 12.37
N GLY A 78 2.13 -4.71 11.10
CA GLY A 78 3.02 -4.47 9.97
C GLY A 78 4.06 -5.57 9.77
N LEU A 79 3.79 -6.80 10.24
CA LEU A 79 4.71 -7.92 10.25
C LEU A 79 4.07 -9.16 9.62
N GLY A 80 4.90 -10.04 9.08
CA GLY A 80 4.48 -11.35 8.61
C GLY A 80 4.18 -12.29 9.77
N ARG A 81 3.35 -13.30 9.52
CA ARG A 81 2.91 -14.26 10.54
C ARG A 81 4.06 -14.91 11.33
N ASN A 82 5.15 -15.26 10.64
CA ASN A 82 6.30 -15.88 11.28
C ASN A 82 7.01 -14.94 12.26
N LYS A 83 7.17 -13.67 11.87
CA LYS A 83 7.79 -12.67 12.72
C LYS A 83 6.92 -12.26 13.89
N ILE A 84 5.61 -12.22 13.72
CA ILE A 84 4.67 -11.98 14.83
C ILE A 84 4.80 -13.12 15.85
N ARG A 85 4.85 -14.37 15.41
CA ARG A 85 5.03 -15.51 16.29
C ARG A 85 6.34 -15.44 17.09
N GLU A 86 7.45 -15.18 16.40
CA GLU A 86 8.77 -15.04 17.03
C GLU A 86 8.80 -13.93 18.08
N LEU A 87 8.30 -12.75 17.72
CA LEU A 87 8.32 -11.59 18.61
C LEU A 87 7.33 -11.75 19.79
N ALA A 88 6.20 -12.40 19.55
CA ALA A 88 5.24 -12.72 20.64
C ALA A 88 5.87 -13.66 21.68
N PHE A 89 6.62 -14.66 21.26
CA PHE A 89 7.31 -15.56 22.18
C PHE A 89 8.46 -14.88 22.93
N LYS A 90 9.08 -13.88 22.33
CA LYS A 90 10.08 -13.05 23.02
C LYS A 90 9.48 -12.04 23.99
N GLY A 91 8.16 -11.85 23.94
CA GLY A 91 7.48 -10.85 24.77
C GLY A 91 7.55 -9.43 24.24
N ASP A 92 8.02 -9.21 23.00
CA ASP A 92 8.13 -7.89 22.40
C ASP A 92 6.77 -7.29 21.99
N ILE A 93 5.75 -8.14 21.85
CA ILE A 93 4.38 -7.71 21.53
C ILE A 93 3.52 -7.95 22.77
N PRO A 94 3.16 -6.89 23.51
CA PRO A 94 2.39 -7.05 24.75
C PRO A 94 0.95 -7.48 24.46
N GLY A 95 0.39 -8.33 25.33
CA GLY A 95 -0.98 -8.79 25.24
C GLY A 95 -1.25 -9.87 24.22
N VAL A 96 -0.25 -10.31 23.46
CA VAL A 96 -0.38 -11.40 22.49
C VAL A 96 0.03 -12.71 23.14
N VAL A 97 -0.90 -13.67 23.16
CA VAL A 97 -0.68 -14.99 23.72
C VAL A 97 -1.08 -16.07 22.72
N LYS A 98 -0.46 -17.24 22.84
CA LYS A 98 -0.79 -18.37 21.99
C LYS A 98 -2.20 -18.89 22.32
N ALA A 99 -3.06 -18.96 21.31
CA ALA A 99 -4.38 -19.57 21.47
C ALA A 99 -4.28 -21.10 21.45
N SER A 100 -5.09 -21.75 22.26
CA SER A 100 -5.08 -23.21 22.40
C SER A 100 -6.43 -23.88 22.11
N TRP A 101 -7.37 -23.15 21.48
CA TRP A 101 -8.64 -23.74 21.06
C TRP A 101 -8.58 -24.38 19.70
#